data_44dccf641452357f3719ddb0177617c6
#
_entry.id   44dccf641452357f3719ddb0177617c6
#
_cell.length_a   1.000
_cell.length_b   1.000
_cell.length_c   1.000
_cell.angle_alpha   90.00
_cell.angle_beta   90.00
_cell.angle_gamma   90.00
#
_symmetry.space_group_name_H-M   'P 1'
#
loop_
_entity.id
_entity.type
_entity.pdbx_description
1 polymer ?
#
loop_
_entity_poly.entity_id
_entity_poly.type
_entity_poly.pdbx_seq_one_letter_code
_entity_poly.pdbx_strand_id
1 'polypeptide(L)'
;MEVTGAADRPSGRGPAEWFTGEVWMDEIASLPGPGPVRALRVHITPGARTAWHVHPLGQVLHIVEGVGRVQGETGPVHQVLPGDTVVIGPGERHWHGAAPDHLMCHVAISAGPTAWHEHVTDGDYRAAPASS
;
A
#
# COMPACT_ATOMS: atom_id res chain seq x y z
N MET A 1 21.71 -8.87 16.12
CA MET A 1 21.55 -7.76 15.17
C MET A 1 21.86 -8.27 13.77
N GLU A 2 21.00 -7.93 12.81
CA GLU A 2 21.16 -8.37 11.42
C GLU A 2 21.17 -7.15 10.51
N VAL A 3 22.07 -7.13 9.52
CA VAL A 3 22.18 -6.06 8.54
C VAL A 3 21.99 -6.67 7.15
N THR A 4 20.99 -6.19 6.41
CA THR A 4 20.71 -6.64 5.04
C THR A 4 21.05 -5.53 4.06
N GLY A 5 21.95 -5.82 3.11
CA GLY A 5 22.30 -4.88 2.06
C GLY A 5 21.13 -4.70 1.08
N ALA A 6 20.99 -3.49 0.52
CA ALA A 6 19.93 -3.20 -0.44
C ALA A 6 19.98 -4.09 -1.67
N ALA A 7 21.19 -4.44 -2.13
CA ALA A 7 21.36 -5.31 -3.30
C ALA A 7 20.93 -6.76 -3.06
N ASP A 8 20.77 -7.16 -1.81
CA ASP A 8 20.37 -8.52 -1.43
C ASP A 8 18.85 -8.68 -1.31
N ARG A 9 18.09 -7.63 -1.59
CA ARG A 9 16.62 -7.67 -1.56
C ARG A 9 16.07 -7.90 -2.96
N PRO A 10 15.54 -9.09 -3.26
CA PRO A 10 14.88 -9.30 -4.53
C PRO A 10 13.54 -8.58 -4.56
N SER A 11 13.15 -8.11 -5.75
CA SER A 11 11.80 -7.60 -5.97
C SER A 11 10.89 -8.75 -6.38
N GLY A 12 9.71 -8.79 -5.80
CA GLY A 12 8.68 -9.75 -6.14
C GLY A 12 7.47 -9.06 -6.76
N ARG A 13 6.87 -9.67 -7.78
CA ARG A 13 5.65 -9.14 -8.38
C ARG A 13 4.45 -9.43 -7.50
N GLY A 14 3.61 -8.42 -7.28
CA GLY A 14 2.36 -8.58 -6.56
C GLY A 14 1.38 -9.45 -7.33
N PRO A 15 0.71 -10.42 -6.67
CA PRO A 15 -0.23 -11.30 -7.35
C PRO A 15 -1.50 -10.56 -7.80
N ALA A 16 -2.05 -10.98 -8.95
CA ALA A 16 -3.26 -10.37 -9.52
C ALA A 16 -4.49 -10.50 -8.60
N GLU A 17 -4.47 -11.44 -7.68
CA GLU A 17 -5.54 -11.61 -6.69
C GLU A 17 -5.64 -10.40 -5.73
N TRP A 18 -4.53 -9.73 -5.46
CA TRP A 18 -4.43 -8.63 -4.50
C TRP A 18 -4.26 -7.26 -5.13
N PHE A 19 -3.94 -7.22 -6.43
CA PHE A 19 -3.65 -5.98 -7.14
C PHE A 19 -4.33 -5.94 -8.49
N THR A 20 -4.76 -4.73 -8.88
CA THR A 20 -5.10 -4.41 -10.26
C THR A 20 -3.92 -3.66 -10.85
N GLY A 21 -3.44 -4.08 -12.02
CA GLY A 21 -2.25 -3.50 -12.64
C GLY A 21 -0.96 -4.09 -12.10
N GLU A 22 0.16 -3.51 -12.48
CA GLU A 22 1.48 -4.01 -12.15
C GLU A 22 2.04 -3.35 -10.89
N VAL A 23 2.40 -4.18 -9.92
CA VAL A 23 2.95 -3.78 -8.64
C VAL A 23 4.14 -4.67 -8.31
N TRP A 24 5.22 -4.08 -7.84
CA TRP A 24 6.42 -4.79 -7.39
C TRP A 24 6.71 -4.46 -5.94
N MET A 25 7.15 -5.46 -5.18
CA MET A 25 7.40 -5.33 -3.75
C MET A 25 8.80 -5.82 -3.39
N ASP A 26 9.47 -5.04 -2.54
CA ASP A 26 10.74 -5.42 -1.93
C ASP A 26 10.49 -5.59 -0.44
N GLU A 27 10.82 -6.75 0.11
CA GLU A 27 10.75 -6.92 1.56
C GLU A 27 11.93 -6.22 2.22
N ILE A 28 11.64 -5.21 3.05
CA ILE A 28 12.67 -4.47 3.78
C ILE A 28 13.09 -5.25 5.02
N ALA A 29 12.13 -5.66 5.83
CA ALA A 29 12.38 -6.38 7.07
C ALA A 29 11.12 -7.09 7.56
N SER A 30 11.33 -8.09 8.40
CA SER A 30 10.27 -8.81 9.05
C SER A 30 10.71 -9.13 10.48
N LEU A 31 9.86 -8.81 11.45
CA LEU A 31 10.08 -9.15 12.86
C LEU A 31 9.05 -10.20 13.26
N PRO A 32 9.49 -11.42 13.64
CA PRO A 32 8.57 -12.42 14.14
C PRO A 32 8.07 -12.08 15.54
N GLY A 33 6.97 -12.70 15.95
CA GLY A 33 6.40 -12.51 17.27
C GLY A 33 4.88 -12.70 17.28
N PRO A 34 4.22 -12.45 18.42
CA PRO A 34 2.76 -12.56 18.52
C PRO A 34 2.01 -11.58 17.61
N GLY A 35 2.63 -10.44 17.30
CA GLY A 35 2.14 -9.50 16.29
C GLY A 35 3.25 -9.24 15.31
N PRO A 36 3.51 -10.16 14.36
CA PRO A 36 4.64 -10.01 13.45
C PRO A 36 4.53 -8.71 12.64
N VAL A 37 5.66 -7.99 12.55
CA VAL A 37 5.73 -6.71 11.83
C VAL A 37 6.52 -6.92 10.55
N ARG A 38 5.98 -6.40 9.42
CA ARG A 38 6.66 -6.41 8.13
C ARG A 38 6.76 -4.99 7.60
N ALA A 39 7.90 -4.69 6.99
CA ALA A 39 8.11 -3.48 6.24
C ALA A 39 8.39 -3.83 4.78
N LEU A 40 7.62 -3.25 3.87
CA LEU A 40 7.72 -3.47 2.43
C LEU A 40 7.93 -2.14 1.73
N ARG A 41 8.77 -2.12 0.71
CA ARG A 41 8.80 -1.03 -0.26
C ARG A 41 7.98 -1.47 -1.46
N VAL A 42 6.95 -0.70 -1.79
CA VAL A 42 5.98 -1.09 -2.82
C VAL A 42 6.02 -0.08 -3.96
N HIS A 43 6.25 -0.59 -5.17
CA HIS A 43 6.35 0.18 -6.41
C HIS A 43 5.08 -0.06 -7.21
N ILE A 44 4.30 0.99 -7.41
CA ILE A 44 2.99 0.90 -8.05
C ILE A 44 3.00 1.70 -9.34
N THR A 45 2.76 1.02 -10.45
CA THR A 45 2.73 1.66 -11.78
C THR A 45 1.46 2.51 -11.95
N PRO A 46 1.46 3.50 -12.88
CA PRO A 46 0.28 4.33 -13.09
C PRO A 46 -0.98 3.50 -13.32
N GLY A 47 -2.05 3.85 -12.62
CA GLY A 47 -3.33 3.14 -12.70
C GLY A 47 -3.45 1.89 -11.84
N ALA A 48 -2.34 1.38 -11.30
CA ALA A 48 -2.36 0.20 -10.45
C ALA A 48 -2.77 0.54 -9.02
N ARG A 49 -3.35 -0.44 -8.34
CA ARG A 49 -3.82 -0.30 -6.95
C ARG A 49 -3.99 -1.65 -6.29
N THR A 50 -4.06 -1.62 -4.97
CA THR A 50 -4.43 -2.81 -4.19
C THR A 50 -5.92 -3.10 -4.33
N ALA A 51 -6.32 -4.32 -4.03
CA ALA A 51 -7.71 -4.61 -3.69
C ALA A 51 -8.09 -3.96 -2.35
N TRP A 52 -9.38 -3.90 -2.04
CA TRP A 52 -9.84 -3.58 -0.69
C TRP A 52 -9.26 -4.61 0.27
N HIS A 53 -8.73 -4.17 1.40
CA HIS A 53 -8.15 -5.07 2.38
C HIS A 53 -8.18 -4.48 3.79
N VAL A 54 -7.88 -5.33 4.76
CA VAL A 54 -7.90 -5.01 6.18
C VAL A 54 -6.63 -5.54 6.82
N HIS A 55 -6.02 -4.72 7.68
CA HIS A 55 -4.95 -5.14 8.57
C HIS A 55 -5.51 -5.16 10.01
N PRO A 56 -5.74 -6.32 10.61
CA PRO A 56 -6.34 -6.38 11.96
C PRO A 56 -5.59 -5.57 13.02
N LEU A 57 -4.28 -5.41 12.85
CA LEU A 57 -3.44 -4.67 13.79
C LEU A 57 -3.00 -3.29 13.24
N GLY A 58 -3.52 -2.89 12.09
CA GLY A 58 -3.23 -1.60 11.48
C GLY A 58 -2.06 -1.59 10.51
N GLN A 59 -1.90 -0.47 9.82
CA GLN A 59 -0.85 -0.25 8.83
C GLN A 59 -0.43 1.21 8.81
N VAL A 60 0.84 1.46 8.56
CA VAL A 60 1.37 2.79 8.28
C VAL A 60 1.96 2.79 6.87
N LEU A 61 1.59 3.78 6.07
CA LEU A 61 2.19 4.03 4.77
C LEU A 61 2.98 5.33 4.82
N HIS A 62 4.21 5.29 4.33
CA HIS A 62 5.00 6.50 4.13
C HIS A 62 5.32 6.63 2.65
N ILE A 63 4.88 7.73 2.04
CA ILE A 63 5.02 7.95 0.60
C ILE A 63 6.42 8.47 0.33
N VAL A 64 7.15 7.81 -0.55
CA VAL A 64 8.54 8.17 -0.87
C VAL A 64 8.73 8.73 -2.26
N GLU A 65 7.84 8.41 -3.22
CA GLU A 65 7.99 8.85 -4.60
C GLU A 65 6.64 8.88 -5.30
N GLY A 66 6.49 9.80 -6.24
CA GLY A 66 5.35 9.85 -7.15
C GLY A 66 4.10 10.49 -6.60
N VAL A 67 2.95 10.09 -7.14
CA VAL A 67 1.63 10.56 -6.74
C VAL A 67 0.72 9.36 -6.54
N GLY A 68 0.09 9.29 -5.40
CA GLY A 68 -0.77 8.17 -5.06
C GLY A 68 -2.16 8.56 -4.61
N ARG A 69 -2.97 7.54 -4.38
CA ARG A 69 -4.36 7.63 -3.91
C ARG A 69 -4.60 6.63 -2.82
N VAL A 70 -5.34 7.04 -1.81
CA VAL A 70 -5.78 6.15 -0.73
C VAL A 70 -7.24 6.43 -0.39
N GLN A 71 -7.97 5.42 0.02
CA GLN A 71 -9.36 5.57 0.45
C GLN A 71 -9.71 4.56 1.54
N GLY A 72 -10.37 5.04 2.58
CA GLY A 72 -11.06 4.20 3.55
C GLY A 72 -12.49 3.89 3.08
N GLU A 73 -13.12 2.90 3.69
CA GLU A 73 -14.44 2.41 3.25
C GLU A 73 -15.51 3.49 3.22
N THR A 74 -15.49 4.41 4.16
CA THR A 74 -16.52 5.45 4.32
C THR A 74 -16.05 6.85 4.00
N GLY A 75 -14.81 7.00 3.54
CA GLY A 75 -14.21 8.30 3.28
C GLY A 75 -14.05 8.61 1.80
N PRO A 76 -13.59 9.82 1.51
CA PRO A 76 -13.24 10.20 0.13
C PRO A 76 -11.89 9.60 -0.27
N VAL A 77 -11.59 9.65 -1.56
CA VAL A 77 -10.24 9.38 -2.05
C VAL A 77 -9.35 10.56 -1.66
N HIS A 78 -8.19 10.27 -1.10
CA HIS A 78 -7.17 11.26 -0.78
C HIS A 78 -6.00 11.13 -1.76
N GLN A 79 -5.52 12.26 -2.29
CA GLN A 79 -4.25 12.27 -2.99
C GLN A 79 -3.12 12.32 -1.97
N VAL A 80 -2.07 11.54 -2.21
CA VAL A 80 -0.87 11.50 -1.36
C VAL A 80 0.37 11.76 -2.16
N LEU A 81 1.32 12.49 -1.57
CA LEU A 81 2.57 12.95 -2.18
C LEU A 81 3.78 12.53 -1.33
N PRO A 82 4.99 12.59 -1.89
CA PRO A 82 6.21 12.23 -1.13
C PRO A 82 6.31 13.00 0.19
N GLY A 83 6.57 12.27 1.26
CA GLY A 83 6.61 12.81 2.61
C GLY A 83 5.30 12.69 3.37
N ASP A 84 4.20 12.42 2.69
CA ASP A 84 2.93 12.18 3.37
C ASP A 84 2.94 10.82 4.09
N THR A 85 2.24 10.76 5.20
CA THR A 85 2.05 9.53 5.97
C THR A 85 0.57 9.23 6.11
N VAL A 86 0.22 7.98 5.88
CA VAL A 86 -1.15 7.49 6.06
C VAL A 86 -1.16 6.49 7.21
N VAL A 87 -1.97 6.76 8.21
CA VAL A 87 -2.16 5.83 9.33
C VAL A 87 -3.52 5.17 9.17
N ILE A 88 -3.49 3.85 8.98
CA ILE A 88 -4.68 3.04 8.81
C ILE A 88 -4.89 2.26 10.10
N GLY A 89 -6.03 2.51 10.75
CA GLY A 89 -6.34 1.91 12.03
C GLY A 89 -6.58 0.40 11.95
N PRO A 90 -6.50 -0.28 13.10
CA PRO A 90 -6.83 -1.72 13.17
C PRO A 90 -8.24 -1.98 12.63
N GLY A 91 -8.35 -2.94 11.71
CA GLY A 91 -9.65 -3.32 11.14
C GLY A 91 -10.24 -2.36 10.12
N GLU A 92 -9.54 -1.29 9.77
CA GLU A 92 -10.03 -0.32 8.78
C GLU A 92 -9.88 -0.87 7.36
N ARG A 93 -11.00 -1.02 6.67
CA ARG A 93 -11.04 -1.45 5.28
C ARG A 93 -10.63 -0.30 4.37
N HIS A 94 -9.64 -0.54 3.52
CA HIS A 94 -9.03 0.52 2.70
C HIS A 94 -8.38 -0.06 1.44
N TRP A 95 -7.96 0.83 0.56
CA TRP A 95 -7.07 0.53 -0.56
C TRP A 95 -6.09 1.69 -0.77
N HIS A 96 -4.98 1.39 -1.42
CA HIS A 96 -4.01 2.39 -1.86
C HIS A 96 -3.46 2.04 -3.23
N GLY A 97 -3.08 3.06 -3.98
CA GLY A 97 -2.61 2.88 -5.34
C GLY A 97 -1.90 4.11 -5.88
N ALA A 98 -1.41 3.98 -7.12
CA ALA A 98 -0.83 5.10 -7.85
C ALA A 98 -1.94 5.97 -8.45
N ALA A 99 -1.59 7.20 -8.80
CA ALA A 99 -2.47 8.04 -9.62
C ALA A 99 -2.60 7.43 -11.03
N PRO A 100 -3.66 7.82 -11.79
CA PRO A 100 -3.85 7.25 -13.13
C PRO A 100 -2.68 7.49 -14.09
N ASP A 101 -1.94 8.57 -13.91
CA ASP A 101 -0.89 9.03 -14.82
C ASP A 101 0.48 9.20 -14.17
N HIS A 102 0.65 8.77 -12.92
CA HIS A 102 1.91 8.82 -12.18
C HIS A 102 2.16 7.51 -11.46
N LEU A 103 3.43 7.08 -11.41
CA LEU A 103 3.81 6.01 -10.49
C LEU A 103 3.76 6.50 -9.05
N MET A 104 3.68 5.58 -8.12
CA MET A 104 3.83 5.88 -6.70
C MET A 104 4.63 4.78 -6.01
N CYS A 105 5.51 5.18 -5.12
CA CYS A 105 6.26 4.26 -4.26
C CYS A 105 6.04 4.64 -2.80
N HIS A 106 5.74 3.65 -1.98
CA HIS A 106 5.61 3.86 -0.54
C HIS A 106 6.31 2.75 0.24
N VAL A 107 6.63 3.05 1.49
CA VAL A 107 6.99 2.05 2.48
C VAL A 107 5.73 1.72 3.26
N ALA A 108 5.42 0.43 3.34
CA ALA A 108 4.29 -0.08 4.11
C ALA A 108 4.79 -0.83 5.32
N ILE A 109 4.33 -0.44 6.50
CA ILE A 109 4.65 -1.11 7.76
C ILE A 109 3.35 -1.68 8.29
N SER A 110 3.25 -3.00 8.36
CA SER A 110 2.03 -3.72 8.75
C SER A 110 2.33 -4.70 9.87
N ALA A 111 1.38 -4.83 10.79
CA ALA A 111 1.43 -5.82 11.85
C ALA A 111 0.34 -6.87 11.61
N GLY A 112 0.70 -8.14 11.83
CA GLY A 112 -0.23 -9.26 11.66
C GLY A 112 -0.58 -9.58 10.21
N PRO A 113 -1.57 -10.47 10.01
CA PRO A 113 -1.99 -10.90 8.68
C PRO A 113 -2.81 -9.83 7.95
N THR A 114 -2.92 -9.99 6.62
CA THR A 114 -3.79 -9.15 5.79
C THR A 114 -5.01 -9.94 5.35
N ALA A 115 -6.20 -9.37 5.48
CA ALA A 115 -7.43 -9.95 4.93
C ALA A 115 -7.77 -9.22 3.62
N TRP A 116 -7.72 -9.96 2.52
CA TRP A 116 -7.98 -9.42 1.18
C TRP A 116 -9.45 -9.57 0.81
N HIS A 117 -10.00 -8.53 0.19
CA HIS A 117 -11.38 -8.47 -0.28
C HIS A 117 -11.43 -8.22 -1.80
N GLU A 118 -12.53 -7.70 -2.32
CA GLU A 118 -12.71 -7.47 -3.73
C GLU A 118 -11.80 -6.37 -4.28
N HIS A 119 -11.53 -6.44 -5.58
CA HIS A 119 -10.80 -5.39 -6.27
C HIS A 119 -11.58 -4.08 -6.27
N VAL A 120 -10.84 -2.99 -6.29
CA VAL A 120 -11.41 -1.65 -6.42
C VAL A 120 -11.88 -1.44 -7.86
N THR A 121 -13.13 -1.08 -8.05
CA THR A 121 -13.65 -0.80 -9.39
C THR A 121 -12.97 0.41 -10.01
N ASP A 122 -12.95 0.48 -11.34
CA ASP A 122 -12.40 1.66 -12.04
C ASP A 122 -13.14 2.94 -11.64
N GLY A 123 -14.46 2.85 -11.44
CA GLY A 123 -15.26 3.99 -11.01
C GLY A 123 -14.83 4.54 -9.65
N ASP A 124 -14.66 3.67 -8.68
CA ASP A 124 -14.20 4.06 -7.34
C ASP A 124 -12.77 4.58 -7.37
N TYR A 125 -11.91 3.89 -8.11
CA TYR A 125 -10.50 4.28 -8.23
C TYR A 125 -10.33 5.66 -8.88
N ARG A 126 -11.15 5.99 -9.89
CA ARG A 126 -11.05 7.23 -10.65
C ARG A 126 -11.84 8.40 -10.06
N ALA A 127 -12.51 8.20 -8.94
CA ALA A 127 -13.22 9.28 -8.26
C ALA A 127 -12.26 10.44 -7.96
N ALA A 128 -12.75 11.66 -8.10
CA ALA A 128 -11.91 12.84 -7.86
C ALA A 128 -11.44 12.87 -6.40
N PRO A 129 -10.13 13.09 -6.15
CA PRO A 129 -9.65 13.23 -4.78
C PRO A 129 -10.29 14.41 -4.08
N ALA A 130 -10.48 14.28 -2.76
CA ALA A 130 -10.95 15.38 -1.94
C ALA A 130 -9.93 16.52 -1.99
N SER A 131 -10.43 17.75 -1.97
CA SER A 131 -9.58 18.93 -1.80
C SER A 131 -8.99 18.92 -0.39
N SER A 132 -7.69 19.10 -0.30
CA SER A 132 -7.00 19.20 0.98
C SER A 132 -7.03 20.63 1.52
#